data_ab93a58f810a7820a9bf47104c99d5fa
#
_entry.id   ab93a58f810a7820a9bf47104c99d5fa
#
_cell.length_a   1.000
_cell.length_b   1.000
_cell.length_c   1.000
_cell.angle_alpha   90.00
_cell.angle_beta   90.00
_cell.angle_gamma   90.00
#
_symmetry.space_group_name_H-M   'P 1'
#
loop_
_entity.id
_entity.type
_entity.pdbx_description
1 polymer ?
#
loop_
_entity_poly.entity_id
_entity_poly.type
_entity_poly.pdbx_seq_one_letter_code
_entity_poly.pdbx_strand_id
1 'polypeptide(L)'
;EVLEEDLDVDVPFAIIEDVPLFPGCENVKKSERRKCFQDKIQRHIAKNFRYPEIAQEMGIQGRVHVQFIISKDGSITGIQSRGPDKNLEKEANRIISKLPKMIPGKQRGRAVRVPFSIPINFRLQ
;
A
#
# COMPACT_ATOMS: atom_id res chain seq x y z
N GLU A 1 -2.05 9.24 -33.17
CA GLU A 1 -1.12 8.31 -32.51
C GLU A 1 -1.03 8.62 -31.02
N VAL A 2 -1.17 7.59 -30.20
CA VAL A 2 -1.08 7.74 -28.74
C VAL A 2 0.34 7.47 -28.30
N LEU A 3 0.94 8.46 -27.63
CA LEU A 3 2.29 8.29 -27.11
C LEU A 3 2.24 7.44 -25.83
N GLU A 4 3.29 6.66 -25.60
CA GLU A 4 3.38 5.79 -24.44
C GLU A 4 3.17 6.55 -23.13
N GLU A 5 3.67 7.77 -23.03
CA GLU A 5 3.55 8.62 -21.85
C GLU A 5 2.13 9.09 -21.57
N ASP A 6 1.25 9.00 -22.57
CA ASP A 6 -0.15 9.40 -22.42
C ASP A 6 -1.01 8.25 -21.91
N LEU A 7 -0.43 7.06 -21.78
CA LEU A 7 -1.14 5.89 -21.29
C LEU A 7 -0.99 5.74 -19.78
N ASP A 8 -2.06 5.33 -19.12
CA ASP A 8 -2.00 4.96 -17.71
C ASP A 8 -1.41 3.56 -17.62
N VAL A 9 -0.10 3.50 -17.44
CA VAL A 9 0.61 2.23 -17.36
C VAL A 9 0.76 1.84 -15.90
N ASP A 10 0.34 0.62 -15.58
CA ASP A 10 0.52 0.03 -14.26
C ASP A 10 1.74 -0.87 -14.27
N VAL A 11 2.69 -0.58 -13.39
CA VAL A 11 3.89 -1.43 -13.24
C VAL A 11 3.91 -1.95 -11.81
N PRO A 12 3.75 -3.27 -11.61
CA PRO A 12 3.72 -3.83 -10.27
C PRO A 12 4.99 -3.54 -9.48
N PHE A 13 4.83 -3.35 -8.17
CA PHE A 13 5.93 -3.08 -7.25
C PHE A 13 7.04 -4.13 -7.37
N ALA A 14 6.67 -5.39 -7.60
CA ALA A 14 7.65 -6.48 -7.65
C ALA A 14 8.67 -6.35 -8.77
N ILE A 15 8.32 -5.68 -9.89
CA ILE A 15 9.16 -5.65 -11.09
C ILE A 15 9.58 -4.24 -11.52
N ILE A 16 9.09 -3.20 -10.88
CA ILE A 16 9.39 -1.82 -11.28
C ILE A 16 10.87 -1.49 -11.08
N GLU A 17 11.44 -0.68 -11.98
CA GLU A 17 12.84 -0.27 -11.88
C GLU A 17 13.11 0.58 -10.65
N ASP A 18 12.31 1.65 -10.47
CA ASP A 18 12.46 2.55 -9.32
C ASP A 18 11.19 2.48 -8.51
N VAL A 19 11.26 1.82 -7.35
CA VAL A 19 10.10 1.67 -6.48
C VAL A 19 9.66 3.02 -5.92
N PRO A 20 8.36 3.17 -5.61
CA PRO A 20 7.90 4.36 -4.89
C PRO A 20 8.66 4.49 -3.58
N LEU A 21 8.87 5.72 -3.13
CA LEU A 21 9.59 5.96 -1.90
C LEU A 21 8.65 6.52 -0.85
N PHE A 22 8.68 5.89 0.31
CA PHE A 22 8.03 6.42 1.50
C PHE A 22 8.82 7.65 1.96
N PRO A 23 8.16 8.69 2.49
CA PRO A 23 8.90 9.81 3.08
C PRO A 23 9.91 9.28 4.11
N GLY A 24 11.16 9.67 3.97
CA GLY A 24 12.26 9.20 4.78
C GLY A 24 13.14 8.16 4.11
N CYS A 25 12.75 7.66 2.94
CA CYS A 25 13.55 6.67 2.20
C CYS A 25 14.36 7.29 1.06
N GLU A 26 14.33 8.62 0.90
CA GLU A 26 14.94 9.28 -0.26
C GLU A 26 16.46 9.08 -0.32
N ASN A 27 17.11 9.03 0.83
CA ASN A 27 18.58 8.92 0.90
C ASN A 27 19.08 7.49 1.06
N VAL A 28 18.19 6.52 0.94
CA VAL A 28 18.56 5.11 1.06
C VAL A 28 19.12 4.62 -0.26
N LYS A 29 20.14 3.76 -0.20
CA LYS A 29 20.72 3.15 -1.40
C LYS A 29 19.64 2.45 -2.23
N LYS A 30 19.76 2.53 -3.55
CA LYS A 30 18.78 1.95 -4.46
C LYS A 30 18.50 0.48 -4.14
N SER A 31 19.53 -0.29 -3.82
CA SER A 31 19.38 -1.72 -3.51
C SER A 31 18.57 -1.99 -2.25
N GLU A 32 18.40 -1.00 -1.38
CA GLU A 32 17.69 -1.15 -0.11
C GLU A 32 16.35 -0.43 -0.09
N ARG A 33 15.96 0.21 -1.18
CA ARG A 33 14.72 1.00 -1.22
C ARG A 33 13.46 0.17 -1.10
N ARG A 34 13.46 -1.03 -1.67
CA ARG A 34 12.32 -1.95 -1.53
C ARG A 34 12.09 -2.30 -0.07
N LYS A 35 13.17 -2.63 0.62
CA LYS A 35 13.10 -2.96 2.04
C LYS A 35 12.66 -1.76 2.86
N CYS A 36 13.18 -0.57 2.55
CA CYS A 36 12.77 0.66 3.23
C CYS A 36 11.27 0.89 3.10
N PHE A 37 10.73 0.76 1.89
CA PHE A 37 9.29 0.91 1.65
C PHE A 37 8.50 -0.12 2.46
N GLN A 38 8.90 -1.39 2.39
CA GLN A 38 8.18 -2.46 3.08
C GLN A 38 8.23 -2.30 4.60
N ASP A 39 9.38 -1.92 5.15
CA ASP A 39 9.51 -1.68 6.59
C ASP A 39 8.63 -0.50 7.04
N LYS A 40 8.61 0.57 6.24
CA LYS A 40 7.80 1.74 6.56
C LYS A 40 6.31 1.46 6.53
N ILE A 41 5.85 0.69 5.53
CA ILE A 41 4.43 0.37 5.45
C ILE A 41 4.01 -0.55 6.59
N GLN A 42 4.87 -1.49 7.00
CA GLN A 42 4.57 -2.34 8.14
C GLN A 42 4.46 -1.52 9.43
N ARG A 43 5.35 -0.55 9.62
CA ARG A 43 5.28 0.34 10.77
C ARG A 43 4.02 1.19 10.76
N HIS A 44 3.64 1.68 9.57
CA HIS A 44 2.42 2.46 9.41
C HIS A 44 1.19 1.64 9.82
N ILE A 45 1.12 0.40 9.37
CA ILE A 45 0.02 -0.50 9.71
C ILE A 45 -0.03 -0.72 11.22
N ALA A 46 1.11 -1.06 11.83
CA ALA A 46 1.17 -1.32 13.27
C ALA A 46 0.77 -0.09 14.08
N LYS A 47 1.22 1.08 13.65
CA LYS A 47 0.95 2.33 14.37
C LYS A 47 -0.53 2.72 14.32
N ASN A 48 -1.19 2.46 13.20
CA ASN A 48 -2.58 2.88 12.98
C ASN A 48 -3.61 1.79 13.23
N PHE A 49 -3.15 0.59 13.52
CA PHE A 49 -4.02 -0.56 13.71
C PHE A 49 -4.93 -0.39 14.91
N ARG A 50 -6.22 -0.62 14.69
CA ARG A 50 -7.23 -0.69 15.77
C ARG A 50 -8.13 -1.87 15.49
N TYR A 51 -8.24 -2.75 16.46
CA TYR A 51 -9.17 -3.87 16.30
C TYR A 51 -10.60 -3.33 16.40
N PRO A 52 -11.47 -3.56 15.41
CA PRO A 52 -12.85 -3.08 15.49
C PRO A 52 -13.54 -3.69 16.70
N GLU A 53 -14.19 -2.84 17.49
CA GLU A 53 -14.81 -3.27 18.75
C GLU A 53 -15.85 -4.37 18.54
N ILE A 54 -16.69 -4.21 17.50
CA ILE A 54 -17.73 -5.19 17.23
C ILE A 54 -17.14 -6.54 16.85
N ALA A 55 -16.01 -6.53 16.12
CA ALA A 55 -15.32 -7.76 15.75
C ALA A 55 -14.70 -8.44 16.99
N GLN A 56 -14.17 -7.64 17.93
CA GLN A 56 -13.66 -8.19 19.18
C GLN A 56 -14.78 -8.87 19.99
N GLU A 57 -15.91 -8.19 20.12
CA GLU A 57 -17.05 -8.72 20.86
C GLU A 57 -17.57 -10.03 20.26
N MET A 58 -17.53 -10.14 18.93
CA MET A 58 -18.05 -11.32 18.24
C MET A 58 -16.98 -12.39 18.00
N GLY A 59 -15.75 -12.16 18.46
CA GLY A 59 -14.67 -13.12 18.26
C GLY A 59 -14.23 -13.27 16.81
N ILE A 60 -14.41 -12.24 15.99
CA ILE A 60 -14.09 -12.29 14.57
C ILE A 60 -12.62 -11.96 14.36
N GLN A 61 -11.92 -12.84 13.65
CA GLN A 61 -10.52 -12.64 13.28
C GLN A 61 -10.27 -13.19 11.88
N GLY A 62 -9.14 -12.84 11.32
CA GLY A 62 -8.76 -13.32 10.00
C GLY A 62 -7.83 -12.38 9.28
N ARG A 63 -7.51 -12.73 8.05
CA ARG A 63 -6.60 -11.98 7.19
C ARG A 63 -7.40 -11.18 6.17
N VAL A 64 -7.07 -9.90 6.05
CA VAL A 64 -7.62 -9.04 5.01
C VAL A 64 -6.53 -8.73 3.99
N HIS A 65 -6.81 -9.03 2.73
CA HIS A 65 -5.89 -8.69 1.63
C HIS A 65 -6.28 -7.32 1.10
N VAL A 66 -5.35 -6.37 1.18
CA VAL A 66 -5.59 -5.00 0.73
C VAL A 66 -4.77 -4.75 -0.52
N GLN A 67 -5.41 -4.14 -1.49
CA GLN A 67 -4.79 -3.75 -2.74
C GLN A 67 -4.98 -2.25 -2.91
N PHE A 68 -3.95 -1.54 -3.37
CA PHE A 68 -4.08 -0.12 -3.66
C PHE A 68 -3.07 0.27 -4.73
N ILE A 69 -3.22 1.47 -5.23
CA ILE A 69 -2.37 1.99 -6.29
C ILE A 69 -1.67 3.25 -5.80
N ILE A 70 -0.35 3.28 -5.98
CA ILE A 70 0.43 4.50 -5.77
C ILE A 70 0.46 5.21 -7.12
N SER A 71 -0.25 6.34 -7.20
CA SER A 71 -0.46 7.06 -8.44
C SER A 71 0.79 7.77 -8.92
N LYS A 72 0.74 8.33 -10.13
CA LYS A 72 1.87 9.06 -10.73
C LYS A 72 2.30 10.26 -9.89
N ASP A 73 1.39 10.84 -9.12
CA ASP A 73 1.71 11.95 -8.22
C ASP A 73 2.07 11.50 -6.81
N GLY A 74 2.10 10.18 -6.56
CA GLY A 74 2.42 9.63 -5.26
C GLY A 74 1.25 9.42 -4.33
N SER A 75 0.04 9.84 -4.71
CA SER A 75 -1.14 9.66 -3.87
C SER A 75 -1.62 8.21 -3.89
N ILE A 76 -2.31 7.82 -2.82
CA ILE A 76 -2.85 6.46 -2.68
C ILE A 76 -4.28 6.45 -3.21
N THR A 77 -4.55 5.58 -4.17
CA THR A 77 -5.87 5.46 -4.79
C THR A 77 -6.27 4.00 -4.96
N GLY A 78 -7.51 3.78 -5.34
CA GLY A 78 -7.98 2.44 -5.69
C GLY A 78 -7.89 1.42 -4.58
N ILE A 79 -8.13 1.83 -3.34
CA ILE A 79 -8.06 0.94 -2.19
C ILE A 79 -9.18 -0.08 -2.27
N GLN A 80 -8.84 -1.36 -2.28
CA GLN A 80 -9.79 -2.47 -2.26
C GLN A 80 -9.31 -3.49 -1.24
N SER A 81 -10.22 -4.00 -0.43
CA SER A 81 -9.87 -5.02 0.53
C SER A 81 -10.83 -6.20 0.43
N ARG A 82 -10.32 -7.37 0.75
CA ARG A 82 -11.07 -8.62 0.75
C ARG A 82 -10.70 -9.43 1.98
N GLY A 83 -11.68 -9.73 2.78
CA GLY A 83 -11.46 -10.50 4.00
C GLY A 83 -12.73 -11.21 4.43
N PRO A 84 -12.67 -11.92 5.57
CA PRO A 84 -13.80 -12.72 6.04
C PRO A 84 -14.94 -11.89 6.64
N ASP A 85 -14.70 -10.61 6.91
CA ASP A 85 -15.68 -9.77 7.59
C ASP A 85 -15.59 -8.33 7.15
N LYS A 86 -16.74 -7.67 7.01
CA LYS A 86 -16.82 -6.29 6.56
C LYS A 86 -16.18 -5.29 7.53
N ASN A 87 -16.28 -5.54 8.83
CA ASN A 87 -15.69 -4.64 9.82
C ASN A 87 -14.17 -4.67 9.74
N LEU A 88 -13.60 -5.85 9.51
CA LEU A 88 -12.16 -5.98 9.31
C LEU A 88 -11.73 -5.30 8.01
N GLU A 89 -12.52 -5.44 6.94
CA GLU A 89 -12.23 -4.76 5.67
C GLU A 89 -12.26 -3.25 5.82
N LYS A 90 -13.23 -2.71 6.55
CA LYS A 90 -13.31 -1.27 6.80
C LYS A 90 -12.09 -0.75 7.55
N GLU A 91 -11.65 -1.49 8.55
CA GLU A 91 -10.46 -1.10 9.30
C GLU A 91 -9.21 -1.13 8.41
N ALA A 92 -9.06 -2.17 7.59
CA ALA A 92 -7.95 -2.26 6.66
C ALA A 92 -7.93 -1.06 5.69
N ASN A 93 -9.10 -0.71 5.14
CA ASN A 93 -9.22 0.45 4.26
C ASN A 93 -8.84 1.74 4.99
N ARG A 94 -9.27 1.89 6.24
CA ARG A 94 -8.95 3.07 7.05
C ARG A 94 -7.43 3.21 7.24
N ILE A 95 -6.77 2.11 7.59
CA ILE A 95 -5.31 2.12 7.80
C ILE A 95 -4.60 2.58 6.54
N ILE A 96 -4.95 1.99 5.40
CA ILE A 96 -4.28 2.31 4.13
C ILE A 96 -4.61 3.73 3.67
N SER A 97 -5.82 4.22 3.93
CA SER A 97 -6.20 5.58 3.55
C SER A 97 -5.39 6.64 4.28
N LYS A 98 -4.73 6.29 5.38
CA LYS A 98 -3.90 7.21 6.16
C LYS A 98 -2.44 7.23 5.71
N LEU A 99 -2.09 6.46 4.70
CA LEU A 99 -0.72 6.49 4.18
C LEU A 99 -0.38 7.88 3.66
N PRO A 100 0.87 8.32 3.88
CA PRO A 100 1.29 9.62 3.36
C PRO A 100 1.45 9.57 1.85
N LYS A 101 1.53 10.74 1.24
CA LYS A 101 1.86 10.85 -0.17
C LYS A 101 3.29 10.35 -0.38
N MET A 102 3.48 9.52 -1.39
CA MET A 102 4.78 8.92 -1.70
C MET A 102 5.49 9.69 -2.79
N ILE A 103 6.79 9.43 -2.94
CA ILE A 103 7.49 9.78 -4.18
C ILE A 103 7.10 8.68 -5.16
N PRO A 104 6.55 9.03 -6.35
CA PRO A 104 6.04 8.01 -7.25
C PRO A 104 7.11 7.06 -7.78
N GLY A 105 6.70 5.84 -8.09
CA GLY A 105 7.57 4.89 -8.75
C GLY A 105 7.84 5.31 -10.18
N LYS A 106 8.97 4.89 -10.72
CA LYS A 106 9.37 5.26 -12.09
C LYS A 106 9.79 4.05 -12.89
N GLN A 107 9.47 4.10 -14.16
CA GLN A 107 9.91 3.12 -15.15
C GLN A 107 10.50 3.91 -16.30
N ARG A 108 11.75 3.63 -16.64
CA ARG A 108 12.48 4.37 -17.69
C ARG A 108 12.45 5.89 -17.44
N GLY A 109 12.61 6.29 -16.17
CA GLY A 109 12.68 7.69 -15.79
C GLY A 109 11.34 8.41 -15.72
N ARG A 110 10.23 7.73 -15.97
CA ARG A 110 8.89 8.33 -15.97
C ARG A 110 8.05 7.78 -14.84
N ALA A 111 7.28 8.66 -14.20
CA ALA A 111 6.36 8.26 -13.16
C ALA A 111 5.28 7.34 -13.72
N VAL A 112 5.00 6.25 -13.02
CA VAL A 112 3.97 5.29 -13.41
C VAL A 112 3.10 4.95 -12.20
N ARG A 113 1.95 4.35 -12.47
CA ARG A 113 1.07 3.84 -11.42
C ARG A 113 1.64 2.50 -10.92
N VAL A 114 1.68 2.33 -9.60
CA VAL A 114 2.26 1.13 -9.02
C VAL A 114 1.22 0.45 -8.13
N PRO A 115 0.61 -0.65 -8.61
CA PRO A 115 -0.23 -1.48 -7.74
C PRO A 115 0.60 -2.16 -6.67
N PHE A 116 0.07 -2.23 -5.47
CA PHE A 116 0.70 -2.87 -4.34
C PHE A 116 -0.35 -3.62 -3.53
N SER A 117 0.01 -4.80 -3.05
CA SER A 117 -0.88 -5.63 -2.25
C SER A 117 -0.19 -6.01 -0.96
N ILE A 118 -0.96 -6.01 0.14
CA ILE A 118 -0.41 -6.38 1.43
C ILE A 118 -1.51 -7.03 2.28
N PRO A 119 -1.19 -8.12 3.02
CA PRO A 119 -2.13 -8.69 3.96
C PRO A 119 -2.06 -7.97 5.30
N ILE A 120 -3.22 -7.81 5.93
CA ILE A 120 -3.30 -7.31 7.30
C ILE A 120 -3.97 -8.41 8.13
N ASN A 121 -3.27 -8.88 9.16
CA ASN A 121 -3.76 -9.97 10.00
C ASN A 121 -4.46 -9.40 11.23
N PHE A 122 -5.71 -9.84 11.44
CA PHE A 122 -6.49 -9.51 12.62
C PHE A 122 -6.54 -10.74 13.51
N ARG A 123 -5.89 -10.65 14.65
CA ARG A 123 -5.77 -11.78 15.57
C ARG A 123 -6.18 -11.37 16.96
N LEU A 124 -7.09 -12.13 17.55
CA LEU A 124 -7.50 -11.91 18.94
C LEU A 124 -6.51 -12.62 19.87
N GLN A 125 -6.29 -12.02 21.03
CA GLN A 125 -5.41 -12.58 22.04
C GLN A 125 -6.21 -13.15 23.20
#